data_aff3d2e4398c3b68f5459c9120745b54
#
_entry.id   aff3d2e4398c3b68f5459c9120745b54
#
_cell.length_a   1.000
_cell.length_b   1.000
_cell.length_c   1.000
_cell.angle_alpha   90.00
_cell.angle_beta   90.00
_cell.angle_gamma   90.00
#
_symmetry.space_group_name_H-M   'P 1'
#
loop_
_entity.id
_entity.type
_entity.pdbx_description
1 polymer ?
#
loop_
_entity_poly.entity_id
_entity_poly.type
_entity_poly.pdbx_seq_one_letter_code
_entity_poly.pdbx_strand_id
1 'polypeptide(L)'
;MGAEVFISYSSLDRDRVMPVVDSLRSNGISVWVDEGNIHAADLWSEQIVQAIADCHVMVVMLSQNSTDSHNVVKEVMLASEQKKALLPVYLESADIPAKLQYQLAGIQHLELYGQDKQIVLND
;
A
#
# COMPACT_ATOMS: atom_id res chain seq x y z
N MET A 1 -1.24 -11.66 16.35
CA MET A 1 -2.10 -10.76 15.76
C MET A 1 -1.42 -9.70 15.00
N GLY A 2 -1.58 -9.58 13.76
CA GLY A 2 -1.00 -8.54 12.96
C GLY A 2 -1.95 -7.39 12.73
N ALA A 3 -1.49 -6.38 12.01
CA ALA A 3 -2.33 -5.25 11.66
C ALA A 3 -3.35 -5.65 10.60
N GLU A 4 -4.47 -4.97 10.63
CA GLU A 4 -5.53 -5.23 9.65
C GLU A 4 -5.18 -4.74 8.26
N VAL A 5 -4.44 -3.64 8.19
CA VAL A 5 -4.11 -2.97 6.94
C VAL A 5 -2.60 -2.93 6.75
N PHE A 6 -2.16 -3.29 5.57
CA PHE A 6 -0.75 -3.19 5.19
C PHE A 6 -0.65 -2.08 4.16
N ILE A 7 0.27 -1.15 4.38
CA ILE A 7 0.46 -0.04 3.43
C ILE A 7 1.70 -0.33 2.60
N SER A 8 1.50 -0.51 1.30
CA SER A 8 2.59 -0.69 0.36
C SER A 8 2.86 0.64 -0.33
N TYR A 9 4.06 1.16 -0.20
CA TYR A 9 4.39 2.48 -0.75
C TYR A 9 5.88 2.61 -1.00
N SER A 10 6.24 3.60 -1.81
CA SER A 10 7.64 3.91 -2.02
C SER A 10 8.12 4.84 -0.92
N SER A 11 9.29 4.58 -0.37
CA SER A 11 9.85 5.43 0.68
C SER A 11 10.00 6.87 0.24
N LEU A 12 10.08 7.12 -1.06
CA LEU A 12 10.16 8.48 -1.57
C LEU A 12 8.86 9.25 -1.37
N ASP A 13 7.76 8.54 -1.09
CA ASP A 13 6.47 9.15 -0.88
C ASP A 13 6.08 9.24 0.59
N ARG A 14 7.00 8.97 1.48
CA ARG A 14 6.71 8.88 2.90
C ARG A 14 5.92 10.08 3.42
N ASP A 15 6.33 11.29 3.02
CA ASP A 15 5.68 12.49 3.51
C ASP A 15 4.22 12.59 3.07
N ARG A 16 3.88 11.96 1.96
CA ARG A 16 2.50 11.95 1.48
C ARG A 16 1.70 10.81 2.08
N VAL A 17 2.38 9.74 2.47
CA VAL A 17 1.73 8.54 2.97
C VAL A 17 1.44 8.61 4.46
N MET A 18 2.36 9.13 5.24
CA MET A 18 2.19 9.12 6.69
C MET A 18 0.95 9.84 7.21
N PRO A 19 0.52 10.96 6.61
CA PRO A 19 -0.75 11.55 7.07
C PRO A 19 -1.95 10.60 6.89
N VAL A 20 -1.94 9.80 5.84
CA VAL A 20 -3.01 8.82 5.63
C VAL A 20 -2.94 7.74 6.70
N VAL A 21 -1.73 7.27 7.01
CA VAL A 21 -1.54 6.27 8.06
C VAL A 21 -2.05 6.80 9.39
N ASP A 22 -1.68 8.04 9.72
CA ASP A 22 -2.10 8.64 10.97
C ASP A 22 -3.62 8.77 11.05
N SER A 23 -4.24 9.10 9.94
CA SER A 23 -5.69 9.22 9.89
C SER A 23 -6.36 7.87 10.15
N LEU A 24 -5.83 6.82 9.54
CA LEU A 24 -6.38 5.48 9.74
C LEU A 24 -6.23 5.04 11.20
N ARG A 25 -5.07 5.29 11.77
CA ARG A 25 -4.82 4.92 13.16
C ARG A 25 -5.70 5.72 14.12
N SER A 26 -5.95 6.98 13.81
CA SER A 26 -6.83 7.80 14.61
C SER A 26 -8.26 7.28 14.62
N ASN A 27 -8.64 6.55 13.60
CA ASN A 27 -9.96 5.98 13.51
C ASN A 27 -10.01 4.54 14.03
N GLY A 28 -9.00 4.13 14.74
CA GLY A 28 -9.02 2.82 15.37
C GLY A 28 -8.59 1.66 14.47
N ILE A 29 -8.03 1.96 13.31
CA ILE A 29 -7.60 0.93 12.39
C ILE A 29 -6.13 0.62 12.62
N SER A 30 -5.82 -0.66 12.80
CA SER A 30 -4.43 -1.05 12.98
C SER A 30 -3.74 -1.13 11.62
N VAL A 31 -2.60 -0.47 11.51
CA VAL A 31 -1.91 -0.31 10.23
C VAL A 31 -0.45 -0.72 10.37
N TRP A 32 0.01 -1.55 9.45
CA TRP A 32 1.42 -1.88 9.35
C TRP A 32 2.01 -1.07 8.21
N VAL A 33 3.06 -0.36 8.50
CA VAL A 33 3.76 0.42 7.49
C VAL A 33 5.25 0.36 7.81
N ASP A 34 6.08 0.25 6.75
CA ASP A 34 7.51 0.26 6.92
C ASP A 34 7.93 1.72 7.06
N GLU A 35 8.40 2.06 8.24
CA GLU A 35 8.78 3.43 8.53
C GLU A 35 10.26 3.69 8.30
N GLY A 36 10.91 2.79 7.57
CA GLY A 36 12.31 2.98 7.25
C GLY A 36 13.28 2.48 8.30
N ASN A 37 12.78 1.75 9.27
CA ASN A 37 13.61 1.25 10.36
C ASN A 37 14.11 -0.16 10.16
N ILE A 38 13.68 -0.81 9.12
CA ILE A 38 14.04 -2.19 8.87
C ILE A 38 15.08 -2.22 7.77
N HIS A 39 16.30 -2.54 8.14
CA HIS A 39 17.42 -2.44 7.20
C HIS A 39 18.07 -3.76 6.84
N ALA A 40 18.01 -4.73 7.72
CA ALA A 40 18.63 -6.02 7.44
C ALA A 40 17.75 -6.75 6.45
N ALA A 41 18.31 -7.11 5.31
CA ALA A 41 17.52 -7.66 4.22
C ALA A 41 16.72 -8.89 4.63
N ASP A 42 17.32 -9.79 5.37
CA ASP A 42 16.61 -11.02 5.74
C ASP A 42 15.48 -10.76 6.69
N LEU A 43 15.74 -9.97 7.73
CA LEU A 43 14.71 -9.64 8.71
C LEU A 43 13.61 -8.84 8.06
N TRP A 44 13.99 -7.94 7.18
CA TRP A 44 13.03 -7.11 6.48
C TRP A 44 12.06 -7.97 5.68
N SER A 45 12.60 -8.95 4.95
CA SER A 45 11.76 -9.84 4.15
C SER A 45 10.80 -10.65 5.00
N GLU A 46 11.28 -11.17 6.10
CA GLU A 46 10.44 -11.99 6.98
C GLU A 46 9.33 -11.18 7.60
N GLN A 47 9.64 -9.97 8.03
CA GLN A 47 8.64 -9.12 8.64
C GLN A 47 7.57 -8.70 7.65
N ILE A 48 7.99 -8.40 6.43
CA ILE A 48 7.04 -8.01 5.40
C ILE A 48 6.12 -9.18 5.04
N VAL A 49 6.69 -10.36 4.85
CA VAL A 49 5.90 -11.53 4.51
C VAL A 49 4.87 -11.81 5.60
N GLN A 50 5.29 -11.73 6.86
CA GLN A 50 4.38 -12.00 7.95
C GLN A 50 3.30 -10.93 8.05
N ALA A 51 3.65 -9.67 7.85
CA ALA A 51 2.68 -8.59 7.90
C ALA A 51 1.63 -8.73 6.81
N ILE A 52 2.05 -9.15 5.61
CA ILE A 52 1.10 -9.37 4.53
C ILE A 52 0.19 -10.55 4.86
N ALA A 53 0.76 -11.62 5.42
CA ALA A 53 -0.05 -12.78 5.77
C ALA A 53 -1.10 -12.44 6.83
N ASP A 54 -0.77 -11.52 7.73
CA ASP A 54 -1.66 -11.17 8.82
C ASP A 54 -2.71 -10.15 8.45
N CYS A 55 -2.50 -9.36 7.41
CA CYS A 55 -3.41 -8.28 7.09
C CYS A 55 -4.68 -8.80 6.41
N HIS A 56 -5.70 -7.97 6.42
CA HIS A 56 -6.94 -8.27 5.71
C HIS A 56 -6.98 -7.52 4.38
N VAL A 57 -6.38 -6.34 4.34
CA VAL A 57 -6.38 -5.54 3.13
C VAL A 57 -5.02 -4.89 2.96
N MET A 58 -4.56 -4.81 1.72
CA MET A 58 -3.34 -4.09 1.39
C MET A 58 -3.70 -2.82 0.65
N VAL A 59 -3.31 -1.68 1.21
CA VAL A 59 -3.48 -0.40 0.54
C VAL A 59 -2.21 -0.13 -0.27
N VAL A 60 -2.38 0.04 -1.57
CA VAL A 60 -1.25 0.26 -2.46
C VAL A 60 -1.22 1.73 -2.82
N MET A 61 -0.21 2.45 -2.35
CA MET A 61 -0.08 3.88 -2.62
C MET A 61 0.62 4.07 -3.96
N LEU A 62 -0.14 4.51 -4.95
CA LEU A 62 0.37 4.59 -6.31
C LEU A 62 0.88 5.99 -6.64
N SER A 63 2.09 6.05 -7.15
CA SER A 63 2.72 7.27 -7.58
C SER A 63 3.73 6.89 -8.64
N GLN A 64 4.35 7.85 -9.26
CA GLN A 64 5.43 7.54 -10.20
C GLN A 64 6.56 6.81 -9.48
N ASN A 65 6.79 7.16 -8.22
CA ASN A 65 7.83 6.50 -7.44
C ASN A 65 7.49 5.04 -7.14
N SER A 66 6.26 4.78 -6.73
CA SER A 66 5.90 3.42 -6.33
C SER A 66 5.78 2.50 -7.53
N THR A 67 5.34 2.99 -8.67
CA THR A 67 5.21 2.15 -9.85
C THR A 67 6.57 1.68 -10.35
N ASP A 68 7.63 2.40 -9.99
CA ASP A 68 8.99 2.00 -10.33
C ASP A 68 9.65 1.19 -9.22
N SER A 69 8.97 0.96 -8.13
CA SER A 69 9.57 0.29 -6.98
C SER A 69 9.40 -1.21 -7.06
N HIS A 70 10.51 -1.93 -7.08
CA HIS A 70 10.46 -3.38 -7.08
C HIS A 70 9.82 -3.93 -5.81
N ASN A 71 10.01 -3.23 -4.70
CA ASN A 71 9.44 -3.69 -3.43
C ASN A 71 7.93 -3.60 -3.43
N VAL A 72 7.39 -2.51 -3.96
CA VAL A 72 5.95 -2.37 -4.05
C VAL A 72 5.35 -3.45 -4.94
N VAL A 73 5.99 -3.71 -6.09
CA VAL A 73 5.52 -4.75 -7.00
C VAL A 73 5.52 -6.11 -6.31
N LYS A 74 6.60 -6.43 -5.59
CA LYS A 74 6.68 -7.71 -4.89
C LYS A 74 5.60 -7.85 -3.83
N GLU A 75 5.36 -6.78 -3.09
CA GLU A 75 4.37 -6.82 -2.02
C GLU A 75 2.96 -7.03 -2.59
N VAL A 76 2.66 -6.34 -3.67
CA VAL A 76 1.36 -6.48 -4.31
C VAL A 76 1.18 -7.89 -4.86
N MET A 77 2.23 -8.43 -5.48
CA MET A 77 2.14 -9.78 -6.03
C MET A 77 1.94 -10.81 -4.92
N LEU A 78 2.63 -10.65 -3.81
CA LEU A 78 2.48 -11.57 -2.70
C LEU A 78 1.09 -11.49 -2.09
N ALA A 79 0.56 -10.29 -1.92
CA ALA A 79 -0.78 -10.12 -1.39
C ALA A 79 -1.82 -10.73 -2.32
N SER A 80 -1.64 -10.54 -3.62
CA SER A 80 -2.54 -11.09 -4.60
C SER A 80 -2.50 -12.62 -4.57
N GLU A 81 -1.32 -13.18 -4.43
CA GLU A 81 -1.17 -14.62 -4.35
C GLU A 81 -1.88 -15.19 -3.13
N GLN A 82 -1.89 -14.45 -2.04
CA GLN A 82 -2.56 -14.87 -0.82
C GLN A 82 -4.03 -14.44 -0.81
N LYS A 83 -4.51 -13.91 -1.91
CA LYS A 83 -5.91 -13.51 -2.06
C LYS A 83 -6.35 -12.45 -1.08
N LYS A 84 -5.45 -11.56 -0.72
CA LYS A 84 -5.79 -10.42 0.12
C LYS A 84 -6.54 -9.39 -0.71
N ALA A 85 -7.40 -8.61 -0.06
CA ALA A 85 -8.06 -7.51 -0.74
C ALA A 85 -7.01 -6.42 -1.02
N LEU A 86 -7.09 -5.84 -2.19
CA LEU A 86 -6.18 -4.78 -2.60
C LEU A 86 -6.97 -3.49 -2.78
N LEU A 87 -6.45 -2.40 -2.24
CA LEU A 87 -7.06 -1.10 -2.41
C LEU A 87 -6.03 -0.14 -2.98
N PRO A 88 -6.05 0.10 -4.29
CA PRO A 88 -5.12 1.05 -4.89
C PRO A 88 -5.53 2.47 -4.55
N VAL A 89 -4.58 3.26 -4.09
CA VAL A 89 -4.81 4.66 -3.76
C VAL A 89 -3.81 5.49 -4.54
N TYR A 90 -4.29 6.32 -5.43
CA TYR A 90 -3.42 7.15 -6.27
C TYR A 90 -3.05 8.41 -5.51
N LEU A 91 -1.77 8.60 -5.28
CA LEU A 91 -1.26 9.85 -4.71
C LEU A 91 -1.12 10.92 -5.79
N GLU A 92 -1.05 10.49 -7.03
CA GLU A 92 -0.94 11.36 -8.19
C GLU A 92 -1.31 10.53 -9.41
N SER A 93 -1.51 11.18 -10.53
CA SER A 93 -1.75 10.46 -11.76
C SER A 93 -0.44 9.77 -12.15
N ALA A 94 -0.50 8.47 -12.37
CA ALA A 94 0.70 7.71 -12.68
C ALA A 94 0.34 6.60 -13.67
N ASP A 95 1.30 6.29 -14.53
CA ASP A 95 1.12 5.17 -15.46
C ASP A 95 1.43 3.89 -14.72
N ILE A 96 0.55 2.93 -14.81
CA ILE A 96 0.68 1.68 -14.09
C ILE A 96 1.34 0.66 -15.00
N PRO A 97 2.50 0.12 -14.62
CA PRO A 97 3.16 -0.88 -15.45
C PRO A 97 2.36 -2.17 -15.51
N ALA A 98 2.60 -2.93 -16.56
CA ALA A 98 1.81 -4.13 -16.83
C ALA A 98 1.77 -5.09 -15.66
N LYS A 99 2.86 -5.21 -14.92
CA LYS A 99 2.91 -6.11 -13.78
C LYS A 99 1.88 -5.76 -12.72
N LEU A 100 1.76 -4.48 -12.42
CA LEU A 100 0.78 -4.02 -11.45
C LEU A 100 -0.62 -3.98 -12.04
N GLN A 101 -0.71 -3.63 -13.31
CA GLN A 101 -2.00 -3.58 -13.96
C GLN A 101 -2.72 -4.91 -13.87
N TYR A 102 -1.98 -5.99 -14.08
CA TYR A 102 -2.57 -7.31 -14.02
C TYR A 102 -3.16 -7.61 -12.65
N GLN A 103 -2.42 -7.23 -11.59
CA GLN A 103 -2.86 -7.51 -10.23
C GLN A 103 -4.02 -6.61 -9.80
N LEU A 104 -4.09 -5.42 -10.35
CA LEU A 104 -5.08 -4.43 -9.92
C LEU A 104 -6.29 -4.34 -10.86
N ALA A 105 -6.32 -5.16 -11.89
CA ALA A 105 -7.40 -5.10 -12.87
C ALA A 105 -8.74 -5.40 -12.22
N GLY A 106 -9.73 -4.58 -12.52
CA GLY A 106 -11.07 -4.80 -12.00
C GLY A 106 -11.29 -4.38 -10.57
N ILE A 107 -10.27 -3.81 -9.94
CA ILE A 107 -10.38 -3.39 -8.55
C ILE A 107 -10.63 -1.89 -8.49
N GLN A 108 -11.56 -1.48 -7.64
CA GLN A 108 -11.83 -0.07 -7.45
C GLN A 108 -10.62 0.62 -6.81
N HIS A 109 -10.45 1.88 -7.11
CA HIS A 109 -9.34 2.64 -6.58
C HIS A 109 -9.82 3.98 -6.04
N LEU A 110 -8.95 4.64 -5.26
CA LEU A 110 -9.19 5.96 -4.73
C LEU A 110 -8.13 6.91 -5.27
N GLU A 111 -8.48 8.17 -5.37
CA GLU A 111 -7.55 9.19 -5.81
C GLU A 111 -7.45 10.27 -4.74
N LEU A 112 -6.23 10.52 -4.28
CA LEU A 112 -5.98 11.51 -3.25
C LEU A 112 -5.45 12.82 -3.81
N TYR A 113 -5.59 13.04 -5.08
CA TYR A 113 -5.08 14.25 -5.69
C TYR A 113 -6.24 14.97 -6.39
N GLY A 114 -5.98 16.17 -6.81
CA GLY A 114 -6.99 16.95 -7.49
C GLY A 114 -7.71 17.85 -6.53
N GLN A 115 -8.87 18.29 -6.92
CA GLN A 115 -9.61 19.24 -6.14
C GLN A 115 -10.16 18.71 -4.89
N ASP A 116 -10.59 17.48 -4.93
CA ASP A 116 -11.30 16.92 -3.84
C ASP A 116 -10.46 15.92 -3.15
N LYS A 117 -9.91 16.28 -2.04
CA LYS A 117 -9.13 15.37 -1.26
C LYS A 117 -9.94 14.53 -0.33
N GLN A 118 -11.24 14.63 -0.41
CA GLN A 118 -12.03 13.79 0.41
C GLN A 118 -11.99 12.43 -0.14
N ILE A 119 -11.56 11.53 0.66
CA ILE A 119 -11.58 10.17 0.31
C ILE A 119 -12.88 9.68 0.64
N VAL A 120 -13.56 9.29 -0.34
CA VAL A 120 -14.79 8.67 -0.10
C VAL A 120 -14.52 7.21 -0.10
N LEU A 121 -14.40 6.65 1.03
CA LEU A 121 -14.21 5.24 1.15
C LEU A 121 -15.52 4.58 0.94
N ASN A 122 -15.95 4.61 -0.23
CA ASN A 122 -17.18 4.02 -0.51
C ASN A 122 -17.00 2.75 -1.08
N ASP A 123 -16.42 1.96 -0.67
CA ASP A 123 -16.31 0.74 -1.30
C ASP A 123 -17.12 -0.26 -0.90
#